data_a8806e0fd1fe0c4fcfc365f75bd9c6de
#
_entry.id   a8806e0fd1fe0c4fcfc365f75bd9c6de
#
_cell.length_a   1.000
_cell.length_b   1.000
_cell.length_c   1.000
_cell.angle_alpha   90.00
_cell.angle_beta   90.00
_cell.angle_gamma   90.00
#
_symmetry.space_group_name_H-M   'P 1'
#
loop_
_entity.id
_entity.type
_entity.pdbx_description
1 polymer ?
#
loop_
_entity_poly.entity_id
_entity_poly.type
_entity_poly.pdbx_seq_one_letter_code
_entity_poly.pdbx_strand_id
1 'polypeptide(L)'
;MGESRHLKRLAAPWFWPILRKEYKWVVKPSPGPHPINRSMPLLTVIRDVLGYAKTAKEAKYIIYSGKVLVDGVVRKDYRFPVGIMDVVAIPKIELYTRFIPYPTKYLWFTKIPKEEANLKIVRIEDKVTVKGGHIQLNLLDGRNIVIRVKDPKQPAEATNFATLDSLLIEVPSQQIIQHIKLDIGKIAIVIDGKNVGRMGKIVNMDVKPGLKRRRSVVTLEDMQGHRFQTILDYIMVIGDEKPLLTLVS
;
A
#
# COMPACT_ATOMS: atom_id res chain seq x y z
N MET A 1 -23.66 2.88 17.24
CA MET A 1 -23.55 4.33 16.93
C MET A 1 -22.98 4.46 15.53
N GLY A 2 -23.72 5.11 14.60
CA GLY A 2 -23.23 5.35 13.25
C GLY A 2 -22.00 6.27 13.26
N GLU A 3 -20.98 5.94 12.52
CA GLU A 3 -19.80 6.78 12.38
C GLU A 3 -20.16 8.16 11.81
N SER A 4 -19.63 9.23 12.43
CA SER A 4 -19.81 10.59 11.92
C SER A 4 -19.29 10.72 10.49
N ARG A 5 -20.07 11.37 9.61
CA ARG A 5 -19.66 11.72 8.23
C ARG A 5 -18.53 12.76 8.20
N HIS A 6 -18.27 13.42 9.31
CA HIS A 6 -17.29 14.50 9.43
C HIS A 6 -16.07 14.03 10.19
N LEU A 7 -14.90 14.60 9.83
CA LEU A 7 -13.64 14.42 10.52
C LEU A 7 -13.15 15.78 11.00
N LYS A 8 -12.91 15.91 12.31
CA LYS A 8 -12.26 17.11 12.86
C LYS A 8 -10.76 17.07 12.48
N ARG A 9 -10.19 18.23 12.15
CA ARG A 9 -8.77 18.34 11.78
C ARG A 9 -7.83 17.83 12.87
N LEU A 10 -8.16 18.07 14.12
CA LEU A 10 -7.38 17.59 15.26
C LEU A 10 -7.37 16.06 15.39
N ALA A 11 -8.43 15.39 14.93
CA ALA A 11 -8.56 13.94 14.97
C ALA A 11 -8.04 13.25 13.68
N ALA A 12 -7.55 14.00 12.71
CA ALA A 12 -6.98 13.44 11.49
C ALA A 12 -5.68 12.67 11.79
N PRO A 13 -5.31 11.65 11.00
CA PRO A 13 -4.03 10.96 11.14
C PRO A 13 -2.84 11.93 11.17
N TRP A 14 -1.87 11.63 12.01
CA TRP A 14 -0.75 12.55 12.30
C TRP A 14 0.11 12.89 11.07
N PHE A 15 0.21 11.98 10.12
CA PHE A 15 1.05 12.09 8.93
C PHE A 15 0.43 12.93 7.80
N TRP A 16 -0.83 13.34 7.92
CA TRP A 16 -1.42 14.20 6.90
C TRP A 16 -0.78 15.58 6.92
N PRO A 17 -0.30 16.11 5.77
CA PRO A 17 0.37 17.40 5.67
C PRO A 17 -0.64 18.55 5.71
N ILE A 18 -1.36 18.69 6.83
CA ILE A 18 -2.40 19.70 7.04
C ILE A 18 -2.12 20.55 8.28
N LEU A 19 -2.39 21.84 8.20
CA LEU A 19 -2.33 22.72 9.35
C LEU A 19 -3.51 22.46 10.28
N ARG A 20 -3.23 21.92 11.49
CA ARG A 20 -4.26 21.35 12.37
C ARG A 20 -5.23 22.36 12.96
N LYS A 21 -4.78 23.59 13.20
CA LYS A 21 -5.56 24.64 13.88
C LYS A 21 -6.18 25.65 12.92
N GLU A 22 -5.91 25.58 11.61
CA GLU A 22 -6.40 26.53 10.62
C GLU A 22 -7.91 26.45 10.39
N TYR A 23 -8.43 25.23 10.23
CA TYR A 23 -9.86 24.97 10.02
C TYR A 23 -10.38 23.85 10.93
N LYS A 24 -11.67 23.89 11.25
CA LYS A 24 -12.32 22.90 12.11
C LYS A 24 -12.40 21.52 11.46
N TRP A 25 -12.66 21.45 10.16
CA TRP A 25 -12.96 20.22 9.43
C TRP A 25 -11.88 19.89 8.40
N VAL A 26 -11.73 18.60 8.14
CA VAL A 26 -10.92 18.04 7.05
C VAL A 26 -11.77 17.03 6.29
N VAL A 27 -11.38 16.77 5.04
CA VAL A 27 -12.06 15.75 4.21
C VAL A 27 -11.85 14.38 4.85
N LYS A 28 -12.94 13.70 5.25
CA LYS A 28 -12.90 12.30 5.68
C LYS A 28 -12.86 11.40 4.46
N PRO A 29 -11.93 10.45 4.38
CA PRO A 29 -11.93 9.45 3.30
C PRO A 29 -13.22 8.66 3.29
N SER A 30 -13.69 8.29 2.09
CA SER A 30 -14.74 7.29 1.91
C SER A 30 -14.21 5.91 2.30
N PRO A 31 -15.06 4.95 2.72
CA PRO A 31 -14.67 3.55 2.77
C PRO A 31 -14.12 3.09 1.41
N GLY A 32 -13.03 2.35 1.42
CA GLY A 32 -12.35 1.94 0.19
C GLY A 32 -11.16 1.00 0.46
N PRO A 33 -10.17 0.97 -0.42
CA PRO A 33 -9.08 0.01 -0.39
C PRO A 33 -8.21 0.10 0.86
N HIS A 34 -8.09 1.29 1.44
CA HIS A 34 -7.20 1.51 2.58
C HIS A 34 -7.94 2.09 3.79
N PRO A 35 -7.58 1.68 5.02
CA PRO A 35 -8.13 2.27 6.24
C PRO A 35 -7.63 3.71 6.43
N ILE A 36 -8.40 4.53 7.16
CA ILE A 36 -8.12 5.96 7.36
C ILE A 36 -6.76 6.23 8.00
N ASN A 37 -6.29 5.35 8.87
CA ASN A 37 -5.00 5.47 9.56
C ASN A 37 -3.78 5.10 8.69
N ARG A 38 -3.98 4.63 7.46
CA ARG A 38 -2.93 4.27 6.49
C ARG A 38 -3.14 4.91 5.12
N SER A 39 -4.04 5.89 5.02
CA SER A 39 -4.38 6.52 3.74
C SER A 39 -4.60 8.02 3.86
N MET A 40 -4.57 8.70 2.72
CA MET A 40 -4.97 10.11 2.58
C MET A 40 -6.09 10.23 1.55
N PRO A 41 -7.07 11.15 1.75
CA PRO A 41 -8.08 11.40 0.72
C PRO A 41 -7.44 12.02 -0.52
N LEU A 42 -7.92 11.63 -1.69
CA LEU A 42 -7.38 12.09 -2.99
C LEU A 42 -7.34 13.62 -3.11
N LEU A 43 -8.28 14.34 -2.48
CA LEU A 43 -8.25 15.80 -2.41
C LEU A 43 -6.99 16.31 -1.72
N THR A 44 -6.63 15.74 -0.56
CA THR A 44 -5.42 16.11 0.19
C THR A 44 -4.16 15.79 -0.63
N VAL A 45 -4.17 14.67 -1.35
CA VAL A 45 -3.07 14.30 -2.25
C VAL A 45 -2.86 15.36 -3.32
N ILE A 46 -3.90 15.77 -4.04
CA ILE A 46 -3.79 16.75 -5.14
C ILE A 46 -3.44 18.16 -4.63
N ARG A 47 -4.02 18.57 -3.50
CA ARG A 47 -3.84 19.94 -2.98
C ARG A 47 -2.57 20.06 -2.12
N ASP A 48 -2.45 19.22 -1.08
CA ASP A 48 -1.47 19.44 -0.01
C ASP A 48 -0.15 18.67 -0.25
N VAL A 49 -0.20 17.55 -0.98
CA VAL A 49 0.98 16.73 -1.25
C VAL A 49 1.61 17.10 -2.59
N LEU A 50 0.83 17.10 -3.67
CA LEU A 50 1.31 17.38 -5.01
C LEU A 50 1.28 18.87 -5.39
N GLY A 51 0.46 19.69 -4.70
CA GLY A 51 0.42 21.15 -4.88
C GLY A 51 -0.24 21.63 -6.20
N TYR A 52 -1.00 20.77 -6.89
CA TYR A 52 -1.66 21.14 -8.17
C TYR A 52 -2.94 21.98 -8.00
N ALA A 53 -3.39 22.17 -6.78
CA ALA A 53 -4.53 23.03 -6.46
C ALA A 53 -4.24 23.81 -5.18
N LYS A 54 -4.61 25.11 -5.17
CA LYS A 54 -4.51 25.94 -3.98
C LYS A 54 -5.71 25.80 -3.06
N THR A 55 -6.88 25.57 -3.65
CA THR A 55 -8.14 25.48 -2.94
C THR A 55 -8.80 24.10 -3.06
N ALA A 56 -9.66 23.75 -2.11
CA ALA A 56 -10.45 22.52 -2.17
C ALA A 56 -11.42 22.50 -3.38
N LYS A 57 -11.88 23.67 -3.84
CA LYS A 57 -12.75 23.79 -5.01
C LYS A 57 -12.01 23.42 -6.29
N GLU A 58 -10.80 23.92 -6.47
CA GLU A 58 -9.93 23.59 -7.60
C GLU A 58 -9.57 22.08 -7.61
N ALA A 59 -9.15 21.53 -6.45
CA ALA A 59 -8.84 20.11 -6.33
C ALA A 59 -10.05 19.24 -6.72
N LYS A 60 -11.24 19.58 -6.26
CA LYS A 60 -12.47 18.88 -6.65
C LYS A 60 -12.73 18.99 -8.15
N TYR A 61 -12.56 20.16 -8.74
CA TYR A 61 -12.74 20.36 -10.19
C TYR A 61 -11.78 19.46 -11.00
N ILE A 62 -10.51 19.40 -10.61
CA ILE A 62 -9.51 18.52 -11.24
C ILE A 62 -9.94 17.06 -11.17
N ILE A 63 -10.40 16.61 -9.99
CA ILE A 63 -10.81 15.22 -9.75
C ILE A 63 -12.09 14.89 -10.52
N TYR A 64 -13.12 15.72 -10.43
CA TYR A 64 -14.41 15.51 -11.12
C TYR A 64 -14.26 15.52 -12.65
N SER A 65 -13.30 16.28 -13.18
CA SER A 65 -13.03 16.30 -14.62
C SER A 65 -12.42 14.98 -15.15
N GLY A 66 -12.18 13.99 -14.27
CA GLY A 66 -11.68 12.67 -14.66
C GLY A 66 -10.23 12.67 -15.14
N LYS A 67 -9.44 13.67 -14.77
CA LYS A 67 -8.02 13.80 -15.18
C LYS A 67 -7.07 13.01 -14.29
N VAL A 68 -7.55 12.50 -13.16
CA VAL A 68 -6.77 11.78 -12.14
C VAL A 68 -7.09 10.31 -12.18
N LEU A 69 -6.06 9.49 -12.31
CA LEU A 69 -6.14 8.05 -12.21
C LEU A 69 -5.50 7.59 -10.91
N VAL A 70 -6.08 6.56 -10.29
CA VAL A 70 -5.46 5.83 -9.18
C VAL A 70 -5.41 4.37 -9.58
N ASP A 71 -4.23 3.79 -9.60
CA ASP A 71 -3.98 2.42 -10.07
C ASP A 71 -4.59 2.15 -11.47
N GLY A 72 -4.36 3.05 -12.42
CA GLY A 72 -4.86 2.95 -13.80
C GLY A 72 -6.36 3.23 -13.97
N VAL A 73 -7.12 3.46 -12.89
CA VAL A 73 -8.58 3.70 -12.95
C VAL A 73 -8.89 5.17 -12.67
N VAL A 74 -9.70 5.80 -13.53
CA VAL A 74 -10.17 7.18 -13.33
C VAL A 74 -11.01 7.26 -12.06
N ARG A 75 -10.58 8.08 -11.09
CA ARG A 75 -11.30 8.32 -9.85
C ARG A 75 -11.90 9.72 -9.84
N LYS A 76 -13.24 9.78 -9.70
CA LYS A 76 -13.99 11.04 -9.61
C LYS A 76 -14.36 11.39 -8.17
N ASP A 77 -14.24 10.46 -7.20
CA ASP A 77 -14.50 10.76 -5.78
C ASP A 77 -13.27 11.42 -5.14
N TYR A 78 -13.41 12.66 -4.71
CA TYR A 78 -12.37 13.43 -4.02
C TYR A 78 -12.03 12.88 -2.62
N ARG A 79 -12.89 12.00 -2.06
CA ARG A 79 -12.70 11.31 -0.78
C ARG A 79 -12.07 9.93 -0.93
N PHE A 80 -11.74 9.52 -2.16
CA PHE A 80 -11.12 8.22 -2.38
C PHE A 80 -9.82 8.09 -1.56
N PRO A 81 -9.65 7.02 -0.73
CA PRO A 81 -8.45 6.82 0.06
C PRO A 81 -7.31 6.34 -0.82
N VAL A 82 -6.21 7.08 -0.82
CA VAL A 82 -4.94 6.71 -1.45
C VAL A 82 -3.99 6.23 -0.37
N GLY A 83 -3.43 5.04 -0.53
CA GLY A 83 -2.59 4.39 0.48
C GLY A 83 -1.26 3.89 -0.05
N ILE A 84 -0.66 2.95 0.67
CA ILE A 84 0.66 2.39 0.38
C ILE A 84 0.65 1.66 -0.97
N MET A 85 1.68 1.91 -1.78
CA MET A 85 1.91 1.38 -3.12
C MET A 85 0.89 1.83 -4.18
N ASP A 86 -0.09 2.69 -3.85
CA ASP A 86 -0.98 3.25 -4.87
C ASP A 86 -0.22 4.16 -5.82
N VAL A 87 -0.57 4.07 -7.10
CA VAL A 87 -0.03 4.94 -8.15
C VAL A 87 -1.06 5.99 -8.50
N VAL A 88 -0.72 7.26 -8.27
CA VAL A 88 -1.53 8.39 -8.72
C VAL A 88 -0.93 8.96 -10.00
N ALA A 89 -1.72 8.96 -11.07
CA ALA A 89 -1.31 9.42 -12.37
C ALA A 89 -2.18 10.57 -12.86
N ILE A 90 -1.54 11.57 -13.48
CA ILE A 90 -2.20 12.66 -14.22
C ILE A 90 -1.58 12.69 -15.62
N PRO A 91 -2.10 11.89 -16.58
CA PRO A 91 -1.48 11.70 -17.88
C PRO A 91 -1.30 12.99 -18.68
N LYS A 92 -2.18 13.99 -18.51
CA LYS A 92 -2.10 15.28 -19.22
C LYS A 92 -0.82 16.07 -18.97
N ILE A 93 -0.16 15.83 -17.82
CA ILE A 93 1.08 16.49 -17.43
C ILE A 93 2.21 15.48 -17.25
N GLU A 94 2.02 14.25 -17.77
CA GLU A 94 2.97 13.13 -17.67
C GLU A 94 3.47 12.86 -16.25
N LEU A 95 2.61 13.11 -15.25
CA LEU A 95 2.92 12.87 -13.85
C LEU A 95 2.47 11.47 -13.44
N TYR A 96 3.42 10.69 -12.99
CA TYR A 96 3.20 9.37 -12.40
C TYR A 96 3.91 9.33 -11.06
N THR A 97 3.16 9.07 -9.98
CA THR A 97 3.68 9.08 -8.61
C THR A 97 3.21 7.85 -7.87
N ARG A 98 4.12 7.16 -7.18
CA ARG A 98 3.81 6.04 -6.29
C ARG A 98 3.87 6.49 -4.85
N PHE A 99 2.88 6.10 -4.06
CA PHE A 99 2.85 6.36 -2.63
C PHE A 99 3.58 5.24 -1.88
N ILE A 100 4.63 5.62 -1.17
CA ILE A 100 5.51 4.71 -0.45
C ILE A 100 5.52 5.01 1.04
N PRO A 101 5.79 4.03 1.91
CA PRO A 101 6.09 4.30 3.30
C PRO A 101 7.37 5.13 3.40
N TYR A 102 7.34 6.19 4.23
CA TYR A 102 8.44 7.13 4.35
C TYR A 102 8.78 7.40 5.83
N PRO A 103 10.06 7.43 6.23
CA PRO A 103 10.47 7.44 7.64
C PRO A 103 9.86 8.56 8.49
N THR A 104 9.84 9.80 7.99
CA THR A 104 9.38 10.97 8.76
C THR A 104 7.91 11.31 8.49
N LYS A 105 7.38 10.93 7.34
CA LYS A 105 6.05 11.34 6.88
C LYS A 105 5.05 10.17 6.85
N TYR A 106 5.48 8.98 7.22
CA TYR A 106 4.72 7.74 7.18
C TYR A 106 4.29 7.33 5.76
N LEU A 107 3.68 8.22 5.00
CA LEU A 107 3.24 8.01 3.62
C LEU A 107 3.64 9.22 2.80
N TRP A 108 4.46 9.01 1.77
CA TRP A 108 4.90 10.05 0.85
C TRP A 108 4.95 9.51 -0.58
N PHE A 109 5.24 10.35 -1.54
CA PHE A 109 5.26 9.95 -2.94
C PHE A 109 6.67 9.99 -3.52
N THR A 110 6.91 9.11 -4.48
CA THR A 110 8.07 9.08 -5.38
C THR A 110 7.58 9.21 -6.82
N LYS A 111 8.29 9.97 -7.64
CA LYS A 111 8.03 10.01 -9.08
C LYS A 111 8.53 8.72 -9.71
N ILE A 112 7.73 8.14 -10.60
CA ILE A 112 8.05 6.90 -11.29
C ILE A 112 7.96 7.09 -12.80
N PRO A 113 8.68 6.29 -13.60
CA PRO A 113 8.53 6.28 -15.05
C PRO A 113 7.15 5.74 -15.45
N LYS A 114 6.69 6.11 -16.64
CA LYS A 114 5.38 5.69 -17.18
C LYS A 114 5.24 4.16 -17.26
N GLU A 115 6.34 3.47 -17.54
CA GLU A 115 6.39 2.01 -17.68
C GLU A 115 6.03 1.28 -16.37
N GLU A 116 6.45 1.84 -15.23
CA GLU A 116 6.12 1.30 -13.92
C GLU A 116 4.73 1.70 -13.39
N ALA A 117 4.03 2.61 -14.07
CA ALA A 117 2.75 3.15 -13.59
C ALA A 117 1.65 2.09 -13.46
N ASN A 118 1.75 1.03 -14.26
CA ASN A 118 0.80 -0.08 -14.25
C ASN A 118 1.25 -1.26 -13.37
N LEU A 119 2.40 -1.15 -12.70
CA LEU A 119 2.93 -2.21 -11.84
C LEU A 119 2.77 -1.83 -10.38
N LYS A 120 2.34 -2.80 -9.58
CA LYS A 120 2.13 -2.62 -8.14
C LYS A 120 2.59 -3.85 -7.36
N ILE A 121 3.35 -3.63 -6.28
CA ILE A 121 3.64 -4.68 -5.30
C ILE A 121 2.59 -4.62 -4.22
N VAL A 122 1.98 -5.77 -3.92
CA VAL A 122 0.98 -5.92 -2.87
C VAL A 122 1.27 -7.15 -2.01
N ARG A 123 1.03 -7.05 -0.70
CA ARG A 123 1.22 -8.15 0.23
C ARG A 123 -0.07 -8.96 0.38
N ILE A 124 0.07 -10.28 0.48
CA ILE A 124 -1.04 -11.18 0.80
C ILE A 124 -1.33 -11.06 2.31
N GLU A 125 -2.50 -10.55 2.66
CA GLU A 125 -2.94 -10.45 4.05
C GLU A 125 -3.54 -11.74 4.55
N ASP A 126 -4.42 -12.32 3.75
CA ASP A 126 -5.16 -13.52 4.12
C ASP A 126 -5.38 -14.43 2.93
N LYS A 127 -5.60 -15.73 3.23
CA LYS A 127 -5.89 -16.77 2.26
C LYS A 127 -7.14 -17.52 2.73
N VAL A 128 -8.20 -17.45 1.93
CA VAL A 128 -9.51 -18.00 2.28
C VAL A 128 -10.01 -18.94 1.19
N THR A 129 -10.54 -20.09 1.58
CA THR A 129 -11.23 -21.00 0.65
C THR A 129 -12.64 -20.48 0.37
N VAL A 130 -12.99 -20.35 -0.90
CA VAL A 130 -14.31 -19.90 -1.36
C VAL A 130 -15.10 -21.06 -2.00
N LYS A 131 -16.37 -20.79 -2.31
CA LYS A 131 -17.26 -21.77 -2.93
C LYS A 131 -16.61 -22.43 -4.15
N GLY A 132 -16.69 -23.75 -4.24
CA GLY A 132 -16.06 -24.54 -5.31
C GLY A 132 -14.62 -24.98 -5.01
N GLY A 133 -14.12 -24.75 -3.77
CA GLY A 133 -12.75 -25.14 -3.38
C GLY A 133 -11.66 -24.22 -3.93
N HIS A 134 -12.05 -23.11 -4.59
CA HIS A 134 -11.10 -22.12 -5.05
C HIS A 134 -10.49 -21.35 -3.88
N ILE A 135 -9.31 -20.78 -4.09
CA ILE A 135 -8.60 -20.02 -3.06
C ILE A 135 -8.62 -18.54 -3.42
N GLN A 136 -9.11 -17.73 -2.48
CA GLN A 136 -9.06 -16.28 -2.57
C GLN A 136 -7.88 -15.75 -1.75
N LEU A 137 -7.06 -14.94 -2.38
CA LEU A 137 -6.00 -14.16 -1.76
C LEU A 137 -6.52 -12.76 -1.48
N ASN A 138 -6.57 -12.37 -0.21
CA ASN A 138 -6.94 -11.03 0.19
C ASN A 138 -5.65 -10.20 0.32
N LEU A 139 -5.58 -9.09 -0.42
CA LEU A 139 -4.39 -8.25 -0.51
C LEU A 139 -4.49 -7.03 0.42
N LEU A 140 -3.34 -6.48 0.80
CA LEU A 140 -3.21 -5.33 1.70
C LEU A 140 -3.98 -4.09 1.21
N ASP A 141 -4.13 -3.93 -0.10
CA ASP A 141 -4.84 -2.83 -0.74
C ASP A 141 -6.35 -3.09 -0.94
N GLY A 142 -6.89 -4.12 -0.26
CA GLY A 142 -8.31 -4.48 -0.32
C GLY A 142 -8.74 -5.19 -1.62
N ARG A 143 -7.84 -5.48 -2.53
CA ARG A 143 -8.12 -6.30 -3.71
C ARG A 143 -8.16 -7.77 -3.33
N ASN A 144 -8.94 -8.53 -4.09
CA ASN A 144 -9.04 -9.97 -3.92
C ASN A 144 -8.73 -10.65 -5.26
N ILE A 145 -7.84 -11.62 -5.24
CA ILE A 145 -7.50 -12.44 -6.40
C ILE A 145 -7.93 -13.87 -6.13
N VAL A 146 -8.74 -14.43 -7.03
CA VAL A 146 -9.21 -15.82 -6.90
C VAL A 146 -8.36 -16.72 -7.79
N ILE A 147 -7.68 -17.67 -7.15
CA ILE A 147 -6.96 -18.75 -7.83
C ILE A 147 -7.91 -19.91 -8.03
N ARG A 148 -8.19 -20.21 -9.27
CA ARG A 148 -9.05 -21.33 -9.62
C ARG A 148 -8.28 -22.64 -9.44
N VAL A 149 -8.78 -23.52 -8.62
CA VAL A 149 -8.23 -24.85 -8.36
C VAL A 149 -9.02 -25.86 -9.17
N LYS A 150 -8.32 -26.80 -9.84
CA LYS A 150 -8.96 -27.84 -10.64
C LYS A 150 -9.55 -28.93 -9.75
N ASP A 151 -8.80 -29.37 -8.75
CA ASP A 151 -9.26 -30.37 -7.79
C ASP A 151 -9.36 -29.76 -6.38
N PRO A 152 -10.58 -29.62 -5.81
CA PRO A 152 -10.77 -29.09 -4.45
C PRO A 152 -10.06 -29.85 -3.34
N LYS A 153 -9.80 -31.16 -3.55
CA LYS A 153 -9.13 -32.02 -2.56
C LYS A 153 -7.60 -31.85 -2.55
N GLN A 154 -7.04 -31.43 -3.68
CA GLN A 154 -5.59 -31.23 -3.83
C GLN A 154 -5.30 -29.86 -4.47
N PRO A 155 -5.38 -28.76 -3.71
CA PRO A 155 -5.20 -27.39 -4.23
C PRO A 155 -3.71 -27.07 -4.51
N ALA A 156 -3.03 -27.88 -5.30
CA ALA A 156 -1.59 -27.73 -5.59
C ALA A 156 -1.25 -26.33 -6.13
N GLU A 157 -2.13 -25.77 -6.98
CA GLU A 157 -1.93 -24.45 -7.60
C GLU A 157 -1.93 -23.29 -6.59
N ALA A 158 -2.64 -23.46 -5.48
CA ALA A 158 -2.75 -22.43 -4.44
C ALA A 158 -1.83 -22.67 -3.24
N THR A 159 -1.17 -23.82 -3.16
CA THR A 159 -0.27 -24.18 -2.05
C THR A 159 0.99 -23.30 -2.04
N ASN A 160 1.39 -22.82 -3.22
CA ASN A 160 2.57 -21.99 -3.38
C ASN A 160 2.45 -20.58 -2.75
N PHE A 161 1.22 -20.07 -2.56
CA PHE A 161 1.00 -18.74 -2.00
C PHE A 161 0.81 -18.82 -0.49
N ALA A 162 1.67 -18.14 0.26
CA ALA A 162 1.56 -18.04 1.71
C ALA A 162 1.12 -16.62 2.12
N THR A 163 0.55 -16.52 3.33
CA THR A 163 0.27 -15.21 3.94
C THR A 163 1.58 -14.48 4.22
N LEU A 164 1.58 -13.15 4.03
CA LEU A 164 2.72 -12.24 4.12
C LEU A 164 3.70 -12.30 2.94
N ASP A 165 3.51 -13.19 1.98
CA ASP A 165 4.20 -13.09 0.69
C ASP A 165 3.75 -11.84 -0.07
N SER A 166 4.56 -11.37 -0.99
CA SER A 166 4.22 -10.25 -1.86
C SER A 166 3.98 -10.71 -3.30
N LEU A 167 3.12 -10.00 -3.98
CA LEU A 167 2.81 -10.21 -5.40
C LEU A 167 3.13 -8.94 -6.17
N LEU A 168 3.83 -9.07 -7.29
CA LEU A 168 3.88 -8.05 -8.31
C LEU A 168 2.69 -8.26 -9.25
N ILE A 169 1.78 -7.30 -9.27
CA ILE A 169 0.57 -7.36 -10.09
C ILE A 169 0.54 -6.23 -11.11
N GLU A 170 -0.09 -6.47 -12.23
CA GLU A 170 -0.44 -5.44 -13.19
C GLU A 170 -1.78 -4.80 -12.80
N VAL A 171 -1.87 -3.50 -12.83
CA VAL A 171 -3.09 -2.74 -12.58
C VAL A 171 -3.52 -2.00 -13.84
N PRO A 172 -4.80 -1.97 -14.21
CA PRO A 172 -5.96 -2.44 -13.44
C PRO A 172 -6.33 -3.93 -13.64
N SER A 173 -5.65 -4.68 -14.51
CA SER A 173 -6.01 -6.06 -14.91
C SER A 173 -5.97 -7.06 -13.75
N GLN A 174 -5.18 -6.79 -12.70
CA GLN A 174 -4.92 -7.67 -11.55
C GLN A 174 -4.23 -9.00 -11.92
N GLN A 175 -3.52 -9.03 -13.04
CA GLN A 175 -2.72 -10.20 -13.42
C GLN A 175 -1.48 -10.30 -12.53
N ILE A 176 -1.22 -11.49 -12.00
CA ILE A 176 -0.02 -11.78 -11.22
C ILE A 176 1.15 -11.94 -12.20
N ILE A 177 2.14 -11.06 -12.11
CA ILE A 177 3.36 -11.12 -12.92
C ILE A 177 4.40 -11.97 -12.20
N GLN A 178 4.60 -11.71 -10.90
CA GLN A 178 5.61 -12.40 -10.10
C GLN A 178 5.13 -12.61 -8.67
N HIS A 179 5.46 -13.77 -8.10
CA HIS A 179 5.28 -14.08 -6.69
C HIS A 179 6.63 -14.00 -5.97
N ILE A 180 6.68 -13.25 -4.89
CA ILE A 180 7.87 -13.03 -4.08
C ILE A 180 7.59 -13.62 -2.70
N LYS A 181 8.24 -14.75 -2.41
CA LYS A 181 8.11 -15.42 -1.11
C LYS A 181 8.78 -14.62 -0.01
N LEU A 182 8.20 -14.66 1.18
CA LEU A 182 8.82 -14.13 2.39
C LEU A 182 9.87 -15.12 2.89
N ASP A 183 11.14 -14.81 2.66
CA ASP A 183 12.26 -15.67 3.03
C ASP A 183 13.46 -14.86 3.55
N ILE A 184 14.37 -15.53 4.23
CA ILE A 184 15.66 -14.93 4.65
C ILE A 184 16.46 -14.58 3.39
N GLY A 185 17.14 -13.44 3.43
CA GLY A 185 17.93 -12.96 2.31
C GLY A 185 17.19 -12.05 1.32
N LYS A 186 15.87 -11.96 1.39
CA LYS A 186 15.06 -11.06 0.55
C LYS A 186 15.09 -9.63 1.06
N ILE A 187 14.86 -8.68 0.15
CA ILE A 187 14.74 -7.26 0.52
C ILE A 187 13.28 -6.95 0.87
N ALA A 188 13.12 -6.28 2.00
CA ALA A 188 11.82 -5.87 2.49
C ALA A 188 11.80 -4.40 2.89
N ILE A 189 10.61 -3.79 2.83
CA ILE A 189 10.32 -2.45 3.32
C ILE A 189 9.41 -2.53 4.53
N VAL A 190 9.64 -1.66 5.51
CA VAL A 190 8.78 -1.56 6.68
C VAL A 190 7.62 -0.62 6.39
N ILE A 191 6.40 -1.13 6.49
CA ILE A 191 5.16 -0.39 6.15
C ILE A 191 4.50 0.30 7.35
N ASP A 192 4.87 -0.08 8.59
CA ASP A 192 4.27 0.47 9.80
C ASP A 192 5.25 0.44 10.98
N GLY A 193 4.92 1.14 12.06
CA GLY A 193 5.70 1.19 13.30
C GLY A 193 6.82 2.22 13.30
N LYS A 194 7.75 2.10 14.26
CA LYS A 194 8.85 3.09 14.47
C LYS A 194 9.83 3.16 13.30
N ASN A 195 10.05 2.04 12.61
CA ASN A 195 11.01 1.90 11.52
C ASN A 195 10.36 2.04 10.13
N VAL A 196 9.17 2.64 10.04
CA VAL A 196 8.43 2.82 8.78
C VAL A 196 9.31 3.47 7.71
N GLY A 197 9.22 2.96 6.47
CA GLY A 197 9.97 3.46 5.31
C GLY A 197 11.43 2.98 5.23
N ARG A 198 11.96 2.31 6.26
CA ARG A 198 13.29 1.69 6.15
C ARG A 198 13.21 0.44 5.29
N MET A 199 14.21 0.26 4.45
CA MET A 199 14.41 -0.94 3.64
C MET A 199 15.63 -1.69 4.14
N GLY A 200 15.59 -3.00 4.04
CA GLY A 200 16.73 -3.83 4.39
C GLY A 200 16.54 -5.27 3.99
N LYS A 201 17.64 -6.02 4.03
CA LYS A 201 17.67 -7.45 3.79
C LYS A 201 17.23 -8.19 5.05
N ILE A 202 16.35 -9.18 4.90
CA ILE A 202 15.92 -10.04 6.01
C ILE A 202 17.08 -10.95 6.40
N VAL A 203 17.59 -10.78 7.63
CA VAL A 203 18.71 -11.58 8.18
C VAL A 203 18.19 -12.74 9.00
N ASN A 204 17.21 -12.50 9.86
CA ASN A 204 16.66 -13.52 10.75
C ASN A 204 15.17 -13.29 11.02
N MET A 205 14.43 -14.39 11.23
CA MET A 205 13.02 -14.39 11.58
C MET A 205 12.82 -15.27 12.83
N ASP A 206 12.64 -14.63 14.00
CA ASP A 206 12.43 -15.31 15.26
C ASP A 206 10.95 -15.59 15.50
N VAL A 207 10.51 -16.78 15.10
CA VAL A 207 9.14 -17.26 15.33
C VAL A 207 9.07 -17.91 16.71
N LYS A 208 8.48 -17.22 17.69
CA LYS A 208 8.31 -17.76 19.05
C LYS A 208 7.07 -18.66 19.11
N PRO A 209 7.17 -19.86 19.74
CA PRO A 209 6.03 -20.74 19.95
C PRO A 209 4.97 -20.03 20.81
N GLY A 210 3.69 -20.23 20.48
CA GLY A 210 2.55 -19.57 21.16
C GLY A 210 2.26 -18.13 20.74
N LEU A 211 3.14 -17.48 19.99
CA LEU A 211 2.90 -16.17 19.42
C LEU A 211 2.27 -16.28 18.02
N LYS A 212 1.30 -15.40 17.71
CA LYS A 212 0.79 -15.34 16.35
C LYS A 212 1.94 -15.02 15.40
N ARG A 213 2.09 -15.75 14.27
CA ARG A 213 3.17 -15.58 13.28
C ARG A 213 3.42 -14.11 12.94
N ARG A 214 2.38 -13.32 12.73
CA ARG A 214 2.46 -11.88 12.41
C ARG A 214 3.17 -11.03 13.48
N ARG A 215 3.18 -11.48 14.76
CA ARG A 215 3.86 -10.80 15.87
C ARG A 215 5.29 -11.26 16.10
N SER A 216 5.79 -12.18 15.28
CA SER A 216 7.17 -12.63 15.33
C SER A 216 8.12 -11.47 15.03
N VAL A 217 9.29 -11.51 15.64
CA VAL A 217 10.32 -10.48 15.45
C VAL A 217 11.17 -10.84 14.25
N VAL A 218 11.45 -9.83 13.42
CA VAL A 218 12.32 -9.96 12.27
C VAL A 218 13.46 -8.95 12.39
N THR A 219 14.67 -9.42 12.12
CA THR A 219 15.86 -8.58 12.05
C THR A 219 16.16 -8.27 10.59
N LEU A 220 16.21 -6.99 10.28
CA LEU A 220 16.57 -6.45 8.96
C LEU A 220 17.93 -5.78 9.05
N GLU A 221 18.69 -5.87 7.98
CA GLU A 221 19.98 -5.20 7.79
C GLU A 221 19.88 -4.21 6.64
N ASP A 222 20.13 -2.95 6.93
CA ASP A 222 20.13 -1.86 5.95
C ASP A 222 21.35 -1.95 5.02
N MET A 223 21.35 -1.22 3.90
CA MET A 223 22.50 -1.14 2.97
C MET A 223 23.79 -0.64 3.62
N GLN A 224 23.68 0.05 4.76
CA GLN A 224 24.80 0.54 5.56
C GLN A 224 25.33 -0.49 6.59
N GLY A 225 24.75 -1.70 6.65
CA GLY A 225 25.11 -2.73 7.63
C GLY A 225 24.45 -2.52 9.01
N HIS A 226 23.61 -1.53 9.20
CA HIS A 226 22.91 -1.34 10.47
C HIS A 226 21.75 -2.33 10.59
N ARG A 227 21.72 -3.05 11.71
CA ARG A 227 20.64 -3.99 12.02
C ARG A 227 19.56 -3.32 12.87
N PHE A 228 18.33 -3.55 12.49
CA PHE A 228 17.17 -3.10 13.24
C PHE A 228 16.10 -4.19 13.28
N GLN A 229 15.27 -4.16 14.32
CA GLN A 229 14.22 -5.15 14.53
C GLN A 229 12.85 -4.55 14.34
N THR A 230 11.94 -5.34 13.80
CA THR A 230 10.53 -5.01 13.66
C THR A 230 9.67 -6.28 13.75
N ILE A 231 8.35 -6.12 13.81
CA ILE A 231 7.46 -7.28 13.78
C ILE A 231 7.14 -7.67 12.32
N LEU A 232 6.90 -8.95 12.12
CA LEU A 232 6.64 -9.52 10.80
C LEU A 232 5.42 -8.90 10.10
N ASP A 233 4.41 -8.46 10.86
CA ASP A 233 3.22 -7.79 10.35
C ASP A 233 3.51 -6.42 9.69
N TYR A 234 4.64 -5.81 9.99
CA TYR A 234 5.04 -4.51 9.43
C TYR A 234 5.97 -4.62 8.22
N ILE A 235 6.24 -5.83 7.76
CA ILE A 235 7.16 -6.06 6.64
C ILE A 235 6.38 -6.37 5.37
N MET A 236 6.88 -5.85 4.25
CA MET A 236 6.46 -6.21 2.91
C MET A 236 7.70 -6.47 2.06
N VAL A 237 7.80 -7.67 1.49
CA VAL A 237 8.90 -8.03 0.59
C VAL A 237 8.75 -7.29 -0.74
N ILE A 238 9.81 -6.69 -1.23
CA ILE A 238 9.80 -5.84 -2.44
C ILE A 238 10.71 -6.35 -3.54
N GLY A 239 11.48 -7.39 -3.28
CA GLY A 239 12.38 -8.01 -4.26
C GLY A 239 13.31 -9.04 -3.65
N ASP A 240 14.09 -9.63 -4.51
CA ASP A 240 15.08 -10.64 -4.11
C ASP A 240 16.39 -9.98 -3.66
N GLU A 241 17.24 -9.59 -4.59
CA GLU A 241 18.52 -8.89 -4.33
C GLU A 241 18.40 -7.38 -4.51
N LYS A 242 17.43 -6.93 -5.34
CA LYS A 242 17.14 -5.52 -5.62
C LYS A 242 15.62 -5.29 -5.55
N PRO A 243 15.19 -4.08 -5.20
CA PRO A 243 13.78 -3.71 -5.30
C PRO A 243 13.31 -3.87 -6.76
N LEU A 244 12.15 -4.50 -6.96
CA LEU A 244 11.57 -4.71 -8.31
C LEU A 244 10.99 -3.41 -8.90
N LEU A 245 10.67 -2.44 -8.06
CA LEU A 245 10.06 -1.17 -8.46
C LEU A 245 10.84 -0.01 -7.83
N THR A 246 10.75 1.16 -8.45
CA THR A 246 11.34 2.40 -7.92
C THR A 246 10.65 2.81 -6.62
N LEU A 247 11.38 2.77 -5.50
CA LEU A 247 10.89 3.09 -4.14
C LEU A 247 11.69 4.21 -3.47
N VAL A 248 12.77 4.66 -4.08
CA VAL A 248 13.62 5.75 -3.54
C VAL A 248 13.74 6.82 -4.60
N SER A 249 13.58 8.07 -4.17
CA SER A 249 13.82 9.27 -4.99
C SER A 249 15.16 9.89 -4.60
#